data_97c5d8b7248339161dc502f6f4fa4038
#
_entry.id   97c5d8b7248339161dc502f6f4fa4038
#
_cell.length_a   1.000
_cell.length_b   1.000
_cell.length_c   1.000
_cell.angle_alpha   90.00
_cell.angle_beta   90.00
_cell.angle_gamma   90.00
#
_symmetry.space_group_name_H-M   'P 1'
#
loop_
_entity.id
_entity.type
_entity.pdbx_description
1 polymer ?
#
loop_
_entity_poly.entity_id
_entity_poly.type
_entity_poly.pdbx_seq_one_letter_code
_entity_poly.pdbx_strand_id
1 'polypeptide(L)'
;MRGKLILEDGSSYTGELLDGNAKTVGEVVFTTTMTGYQESLTDPSFCGQILTMTYPLIGNYGTAAKFMQSRRPFVRGFVIGELCDAPNNWQSEKSLIDFLTQNKVPCLYNVDTRAVTRHIRAAGSMKGVIVSDGTEPDEIAALQAEELPRDLVAMVTTPEVYVMETDQEDAPHIAALDFGVKRSILENINRLGAKITVLPAYTSAEEVLALNPDGIFLSNGPGDPQDVPEIVAEIQKMAGKKPIFGICLGHQLLALAFGAKTYKMKFGHRGGNQPVKNLRMNRVHISAQNHGYAVDPASLEGTPLVITHTNVNDDTVEGLRHTSLPIFSVQYHPEAAPGPDDNMYLFDEFWALMKGE
;
A
#
# COMPACT_ATOMS: atom_id res chain seq x y z
N MET A 1 4.35 -28.43 9.52
CA MET A 1 3.90 -28.57 10.94
C MET A 1 2.54 -27.91 11.08
N ARG A 2 1.63 -28.39 11.95
CA ARG A 2 0.34 -27.72 12.18
C ARG A 2 0.52 -26.41 12.91
N GLY A 3 -0.31 -25.43 12.53
CA GLY A 3 -0.37 -24.12 13.15
C GLY A 3 -1.77 -23.51 13.03
N LYS A 4 -1.90 -22.34 13.59
CA LYS A 4 -3.18 -21.63 13.58
C LYS A 4 -3.01 -20.11 13.53
N LEU A 5 -3.96 -19.46 12.89
CA LEU A 5 -4.24 -18.04 13.02
C LEU A 5 -5.27 -17.88 14.14
N ILE A 6 -4.98 -17.06 15.16
CA ILE A 6 -5.91 -16.71 16.23
C ILE A 6 -6.16 -15.22 16.17
N LEU A 7 -7.42 -14.82 16.02
CA LEU A 7 -7.84 -13.43 15.99
C LEU A 7 -8.04 -12.89 17.42
N GLU A 8 -8.07 -11.58 17.55
CA GLU A 8 -8.25 -10.85 18.81
C GLU A 8 -9.55 -11.22 19.54
N ASP A 9 -10.60 -11.56 18.80
CA ASP A 9 -11.90 -11.99 19.36
C ASP A 9 -11.93 -13.47 19.78
N GLY A 10 -10.81 -14.19 19.67
CA GLY A 10 -10.66 -15.60 20.02
C GLY A 10 -10.99 -16.57 18.89
N SER A 11 -11.45 -16.11 17.73
CA SER A 11 -11.69 -16.95 16.56
C SER A 11 -10.37 -17.56 16.08
N SER A 12 -10.38 -18.84 15.68
CA SER A 12 -9.17 -19.58 15.32
C SER A 12 -9.36 -20.35 14.02
N TYR A 13 -8.33 -20.31 13.16
CA TYR A 13 -8.28 -20.98 11.86
C TYR A 13 -7.01 -21.82 11.77
N THR A 14 -7.18 -23.12 11.59
CA THR A 14 -6.08 -24.09 11.52
C THR A 14 -5.52 -24.18 10.11
N GLY A 15 -4.24 -24.50 10.02
CA GLY A 15 -3.53 -24.75 8.78
C GLY A 15 -2.20 -25.43 9.02
N GLU A 16 -1.28 -25.26 8.09
CA GLU A 16 0.09 -25.78 8.15
C GLU A 16 1.08 -24.63 8.07
N LEU A 17 2.11 -24.64 8.91
CA LEU A 17 3.19 -23.67 8.89
C LEU A 17 4.30 -24.12 7.96
N LEU A 18 4.77 -23.22 7.10
CA LEU A 18 5.95 -23.43 6.27
C LEU A 18 7.22 -23.54 7.13
N ASP A 19 7.38 -22.65 8.09
CA ASP A 19 8.36 -22.74 9.17
C ASP A 19 7.64 -23.09 10.48
N GLY A 20 7.93 -24.28 11.03
CA GLY A 20 7.24 -24.81 12.19
C GLY A 20 7.43 -24.03 13.50
N ASN A 21 8.40 -23.12 13.55
CA ASN A 21 8.68 -22.24 14.69
C ASN A 21 8.22 -20.80 14.47
N ALA A 22 7.54 -20.53 13.34
CA ALA A 22 7.09 -19.18 13.05
C ALA A 22 6.07 -18.70 14.08
N LYS A 23 6.32 -17.51 14.64
CA LYS A 23 5.41 -16.78 15.52
C LYS A 23 5.39 -15.34 15.07
N THR A 24 4.19 -14.78 14.91
CA THR A 24 4.06 -13.38 14.51
C THR A 24 2.74 -12.81 14.97
N VAL A 25 2.72 -11.49 15.14
CA VAL A 25 1.52 -10.69 15.45
C VAL A 25 1.39 -9.57 14.41
N GLY A 26 0.17 -9.25 14.03
CA GLY A 26 -0.12 -8.16 13.10
C GLY A 26 -1.62 -7.93 12.94
N GLU A 27 -1.99 -6.85 12.24
CA GLU A 27 -3.37 -6.63 11.82
C GLU A 27 -3.72 -7.60 10.70
N VAL A 28 -4.76 -8.42 10.89
CA VAL A 28 -5.19 -9.39 9.87
C VAL A 28 -6.07 -8.70 8.85
N VAL A 29 -5.61 -8.75 7.61
CA VAL A 29 -6.29 -8.17 6.45
C VAL A 29 -6.40 -9.19 5.32
N PHE A 30 -7.27 -8.94 4.35
CA PHE A 30 -7.37 -9.79 3.17
C PHE A 30 -7.31 -8.98 1.87
N THR A 31 -6.85 -9.59 0.79
CA THR A 31 -6.93 -9.04 -0.56
C THR A 31 -7.72 -9.95 -1.47
N THR A 32 -8.47 -9.35 -2.40
CA THR A 32 -9.29 -10.09 -3.39
C THR A 32 -8.61 -10.23 -4.76
N THR A 33 -7.34 -9.83 -4.87
CA THR A 33 -6.55 -10.05 -6.10
C THR A 33 -6.42 -11.54 -6.40
N MET A 34 -6.61 -11.90 -7.66
CA MET A 34 -6.48 -13.29 -8.12
C MET A 34 -5.03 -13.66 -8.47
N THR A 35 -4.22 -12.65 -8.77
CA THR A 35 -2.79 -12.77 -9.15
C THR A 35 -2.00 -11.69 -8.43
N GLY A 36 -0.66 -11.71 -8.53
CA GLY A 36 0.19 -10.68 -7.95
C GLY A 36 0.48 -10.89 -6.46
N TYR A 37 0.59 -12.13 -6.03
CA TYR A 37 0.92 -12.42 -4.64
C TYR A 37 2.33 -11.92 -4.25
N GLN A 38 3.31 -11.92 -5.17
CA GLN A 38 4.65 -11.39 -4.90
C GLN A 38 4.62 -9.87 -4.78
N GLU A 39 3.91 -9.21 -5.68
CA GLU A 39 3.69 -7.76 -5.64
C GLU A 39 3.02 -7.37 -4.31
N SER A 40 1.98 -8.09 -3.90
CA SER A 40 1.31 -7.85 -2.62
C SER A 40 2.24 -8.09 -1.41
N LEU A 41 3.04 -9.18 -1.42
CA LEU A 41 4.00 -9.45 -0.35
C LEU A 41 5.07 -8.38 -0.21
N THR A 42 5.46 -7.75 -1.32
CA THR A 42 6.52 -6.74 -1.40
C THR A 42 6.01 -5.31 -1.48
N ASP A 43 4.69 -5.10 -1.45
CA ASP A 43 4.08 -3.77 -1.28
C ASP A 43 4.28 -3.30 0.17
N PRO A 44 5.06 -2.21 0.40
CA PRO A 44 5.30 -1.72 1.75
C PRO A 44 4.04 -1.29 2.50
N SER A 45 2.94 -1.01 1.80
CA SER A 45 1.65 -0.65 2.40
C SER A 45 1.04 -1.77 3.25
N PHE A 46 1.51 -3.03 3.11
CA PHE A 46 1.15 -4.13 4.00
C PHE A 46 2.07 -4.24 5.23
N CYS A 47 2.96 -3.30 5.50
CA CYS A 47 3.79 -3.32 6.70
C CYS A 47 2.93 -3.38 7.97
N GLY A 48 3.32 -4.23 8.92
CA GLY A 48 2.57 -4.45 10.16
C GLY A 48 1.38 -5.42 10.04
N GLN A 49 1.06 -5.91 8.84
CA GLN A 49 -0.15 -6.71 8.58
C GLN A 49 0.17 -8.19 8.34
N ILE A 50 -0.77 -9.05 8.74
CA ILE A 50 -0.87 -10.45 8.32
C ILE A 50 -1.82 -10.48 7.13
N LEU A 51 -1.27 -10.74 5.94
CA LEU A 51 -1.98 -10.70 4.69
C LEU A 51 -2.63 -12.05 4.37
N THR A 52 -3.95 -12.06 4.18
CA THR A 52 -4.70 -13.23 3.71
C THR A 52 -5.04 -13.08 2.22
N MET A 53 -4.65 -14.06 1.39
CA MET A 53 -5.09 -14.15 0.00
C MET A 53 -6.42 -14.89 -0.09
N THR A 54 -7.41 -14.28 -0.74
CA THR A 54 -8.72 -14.93 -0.93
C THR A 54 -8.72 -15.93 -2.09
N TYR A 55 -7.78 -15.79 -3.04
CA TYR A 55 -7.62 -16.73 -4.13
C TYR A 55 -7.11 -18.08 -3.60
N PRO A 56 -7.71 -19.22 -4.02
CA PRO A 56 -7.48 -20.49 -3.35
C PRO A 56 -6.09 -21.09 -3.59
N LEU A 57 -5.48 -20.91 -4.77
CA LEU A 57 -4.18 -21.48 -5.14
C LEU A 57 -3.12 -20.39 -5.28
N ILE A 58 -2.08 -20.43 -4.47
CA ILE A 58 -1.02 -19.44 -4.42
C ILE A 58 0.36 -20.10 -4.67
N GLY A 59 1.21 -19.42 -5.43
CA GLY A 59 2.56 -19.92 -5.77
C GLY A 59 2.68 -20.55 -7.15
N ASN A 60 1.59 -20.70 -7.88
CA ASN A 60 1.48 -21.45 -9.13
C ASN A 60 2.34 -20.91 -10.31
N TYR A 61 2.74 -19.64 -10.28
CA TYR A 61 3.62 -19.05 -11.30
C TYR A 61 5.00 -18.64 -10.76
N GLY A 62 5.34 -19.04 -9.52
CA GLY A 62 6.65 -18.74 -8.89
C GLY A 62 6.84 -17.27 -8.55
N THR A 63 8.09 -16.89 -8.41
CA THR A 63 8.52 -15.51 -8.10
C THR A 63 9.68 -15.10 -9.00
N ALA A 64 9.82 -13.78 -9.26
CA ALA A 64 10.90 -13.22 -10.06
C ALA A 64 11.29 -11.82 -9.58
N ALA A 65 12.56 -11.43 -9.78
CA ALA A 65 13.09 -10.14 -9.33
C ALA A 65 12.29 -8.93 -9.89
N LYS A 66 11.77 -9.06 -11.11
CA LYS A 66 11.01 -7.99 -11.76
C LYS A 66 9.65 -7.70 -11.11
N PHE A 67 9.08 -8.64 -10.34
CA PHE A 67 7.80 -8.44 -9.65
C PHE A 67 7.95 -7.87 -8.24
N MET A 68 9.19 -7.63 -7.79
CA MET A 68 9.45 -6.96 -6.51
C MET A 68 8.97 -5.51 -6.57
N GLN A 69 8.17 -5.09 -5.59
CA GLN A 69 7.69 -3.71 -5.47
C GLN A 69 8.55 -2.89 -4.50
N SER A 70 9.37 -3.53 -3.69
CA SER A 70 10.31 -2.89 -2.76
C SER A 70 11.51 -3.81 -2.46
N ARG A 71 12.44 -3.33 -1.63
CA ARG A 71 13.68 -4.05 -1.30
C ARG A 71 13.50 -5.42 -0.63
N ARG A 72 12.36 -5.68 0.02
CA ARG A 72 11.99 -6.94 0.70
C ARG A 72 10.49 -6.99 0.99
N PRO A 73 9.93 -8.14 1.36
CA PRO A 73 8.60 -8.21 1.98
C PRO A 73 8.56 -7.43 3.30
N PHE A 74 7.44 -6.74 3.54
CA PHE A 74 7.18 -6.00 4.77
C PHE A 74 6.01 -6.57 5.59
N VAL A 75 5.29 -7.54 5.05
CA VAL A 75 4.21 -8.24 5.75
C VAL A 75 4.73 -8.93 7.03
N ARG A 76 3.93 -8.98 8.06
CA ARG A 76 4.21 -9.73 9.29
C ARG A 76 3.95 -11.22 9.14
N GLY A 77 3.03 -11.60 8.28
CA GLY A 77 2.70 -12.99 7.99
C GLY A 77 1.84 -13.12 6.74
N PHE A 78 1.76 -14.33 6.24
CA PHE A 78 1.03 -14.65 5.04
C PHE A 78 0.10 -15.83 5.28
N VAL A 79 -1.19 -15.70 4.95
CA VAL A 79 -2.22 -16.72 5.14
C VAL A 79 -2.85 -17.05 3.81
N ILE A 80 -2.79 -18.32 3.41
CA ILE A 80 -3.24 -18.75 2.09
C ILE A 80 -4.03 -20.07 2.16
N GLY A 81 -4.79 -20.32 1.12
CA GLY A 81 -5.41 -21.61 0.89
C GLY A 81 -4.34 -22.66 0.52
N GLU A 82 -4.39 -23.15 -0.69
CA GLU A 82 -3.45 -24.15 -1.21
C GLU A 82 -2.14 -23.47 -1.63
N LEU A 83 -1.01 -24.03 -1.18
CA LEU A 83 0.34 -23.63 -1.59
C LEU A 83 0.84 -24.53 -2.73
N CYS A 84 1.15 -23.92 -3.87
CA CYS A 84 1.77 -24.63 -5.00
C CYS A 84 3.28 -24.79 -4.75
N ASP A 85 3.76 -26.01 -4.75
CA ASP A 85 5.18 -26.36 -4.55
C ASP A 85 5.99 -26.44 -5.86
N ALA A 86 5.30 -26.61 -7.00
CA ALA A 86 5.91 -26.73 -8.32
C ALA A 86 5.36 -25.66 -9.30
N PRO A 87 5.91 -24.44 -9.28
CA PRO A 87 5.44 -23.39 -10.17
C PRO A 87 5.69 -23.72 -11.64
N ASN A 88 4.73 -23.35 -12.50
CA ASN A 88 4.83 -23.52 -13.95
C ASN A 88 4.58 -22.20 -14.67
N ASN A 89 5.64 -21.41 -14.84
CA ASN A 89 5.62 -20.16 -15.60
C ASN A 89 7.02 -19.86 -16.15
N TRP A 90 7.10 -19.43 -17.40
CA TRP A 90 8.37 -19.11 -18.07
C TRP A 90 9.15 -17.95 -17.43
N GLN A 91 8.48 -17.12 -16.62
CA GLN A 91 9.09 -16.00 -15.89
C GLN A 91 9.53 -16.37 -14.48
N SER A 92 9.23 -17.59 -14.03
CA SER A 92 9.57 -18.03 -12.69
C SER A 92 11.08 -18.20 -12.54
N GLU A 93 11.66 -17.49 -11.57
CA GLU A 93 13.06 -17.65 -11.16
C GLU A 93 13.20 -18.55 -9.94
N LYS A 94 12.18 -18.54 -9.06
CA LYS A 94 12.13 -19.31 -7.81
C LYS A 94 10.71 -19.73 -7.46
N SER A 95 10.58 -20.75 -6.61
CA SER A 95 9.30 -21.08 -5.98
C SER A 95 8.90 -20.01 -4.96
N LEU A 96 7.59 -19.91 -4.66
CA LEU A 96 7.12 -19.07 -3.57
C LEU A 96 7.64 -19.56 -2.21
N ILE A 97 7.80 -20.87 -2.05
CA ILE A 97 8.36 -21.49 -0.84
C ILE A 97 9.77 -20.96 -0.58
N ASP A 98 10.64 -20.99 -1.59
CA ASP A 98 12.01 -20.47 -1.49
C ASP A 98 12.02 -18.99 -1.18
N PHE A 99 11.14 -18.21 -1.82
CA PHE A 99 11.02 -16.78 -1.61
C PHE A 99 10.62 -16.45 -0.15
N LEU A 100 9.56 -17.10 0.37
CA LEU A 100 9.09 -16.90 1.75
C LEU A 100 10.14 -17.33 2.77
N THR A 101 10.81 -18.45 2.55
CA THR A 101 11.85 -18.99 3.42
C THR A 101 13.08 -18.07 3.46
N GLN A 102 13.58 -17.60 2.31
CA GLN A 102 14.73 -16.70 2.22
C GLN A 102 14.45 -15.35 2.91
N ASN A 103 13.23 -14.86 2.80
CA ASN A 103 12.80 -13.60 3.42
C ASN A 103 12.25 -13.76 4.84
N LYS A 104 12.22 -14.99 5.38
CA LYS A 104 11.73 -15.30 6.73
C LYS A 104 10.28 -14.80 6.97
N VAL A 105 9.43 -14.91 5.95
CA VAL A 105 8.02 -14.54 6.06
C VAL A 105 7.23 -15.71 6.64
N PRO A 106 6.64 -15.58 7.84
CA PRO A 106 5.76 -16.60 8.40
C PRO A 106 4.59 -16.87 7.46
N CYS A 107 4.42 -18.14 7.05
CA CYS A 107 3.34 -18.53 6.15
C CYS A 107 2.51 -19.66 6.76
N LEU A 108 1.21 -19.44 6.87
CA LEU A 108 0.21 -20.43 7.23
C LEU A 108 -0.62 -20.77 5.98
N TYR A 109 -0.54 -22.01 5.52
CA TYR A 109 -1.22 -22.49 4.32
C TYR A 109 -2.22 -23.63 4.67
N ASN A 110 -3.01 -24.06 3.69
CA ASN A 110 -4.13 -24.98 3.89
C ASN A 110 -5.17 -24.44 4.87
N VAL A 111 -5.41 -23.10 4.84
CA VAL A 111 -6.39 -22.41 5.68
C VAL A 111 -7.68 -22.20 4.90
N ASP A 112 -8.83 -22.27 5.59
CA ASP A 112 -10.10 -21.76 5.03
C ASP A 112 -10.07 -20.22 4.97
N THR A 113 -9.40 -19.68 3.95
CA THR A 113 -9.28 -18.24 3.74
C THR A 113 -10.62 -17.57 3.45
N ARG A 114 -11.62 -18.33 2.96
CA ARG A 114 -12.99 -17.83 2.79
C ARG A 114 -13.64 -17.55 4.15
N ALA A 115 -13.47 -18.45 5.13
CA ALA A 115 -13.98 -18.25 6.48
C ALA A 115 -13.31 -17.03 7.13
N VAL A 116 -11.97 -16.91 7.06
CA VAL A 116 -11.21 -15.73 7.53
C VAL A 116 -11.76 -14.45 6.90
N THR A 117 -11.89 -14.42 5.56
CA THR A 117 -12.38 -13.25 4.82
C THR A 117 -13.78 -12.83 5.25
N ARG A 118 -14.69 -13.79 5.38
CA ARG A 118 -16.07 -13.52 5.82
C ARG A 118 -16.11 -12.96 7.23
N HIS A 119 -15.25 -13.47 8.11
CA HIS A 119 -15.14 -13.00 9.48
C HIS A 119 -14.66 -11.54 9.52
N ILE A 120 -13.53 -11.24 8.88
CA ILE A 120 -12.96 -9.87 8.82
C ILE A 120 -13.94 -8.89 8.16
N ARG A 121 -14.67 -9.28 7.12
CA ARG A 121 -15.72 -8.43 6.53
C ARG A 121 -16.86 -8.12 7.51
N ALA A 122 -17.23 -9.08 8.34
CA ALA A 122 -18.32 -8.92 9.30
C ALA A 122 -17.90 -8.16 10.56
N ALA A 123 -16.72 -8.47 11.13
CA ALA A 123 -16.25 -7.92 12.39
C ALA A 123 -15.35 -6.66 12.22
N GLY A 124 -14.63 -6.55 11.11
CA GLY A 124 -13.60 -5.55 10.85
C GLY A 124 -12.21 -6.16 10.84
N SER A 125 -11.22 -5.43 10.30
CA SER A 125 -9.83 -5.81 10.46
C SER A 125 -9.43 -5.71 11.94
N MET A 126 -8.70 -6.71 12.42
CA MET A 126 -8.34 -6.83 13.82
C MET A 126 -6.98 -7.49 13.98
N LYS A 127 -6.41 -7.36 15.17
CA LYS A 127 -5.15 -8.02 15.51
C LYS A 127 -5.31 -9.55 15.51
N GLY A 128 -4.27 -10.24 15.05
CA GLY A 128 -4.20 -11.69 15.12
C GLY A 128 -2.77 -12.17 15.26
N VAL A 129 -2.62 -13.43 15.65
CA VAL A 129 -1.33 -14.11 15.81
C VAL A 129 -1.29 -15.39 14.99
N ILE A 130 -0.14 -15.66 14.37
CA ILE A 130 0.16 -16.97 13.77
C ILE A 130 1.10 -17.70 14.71
N VAL A 131 0.74 -18.92 15.10
CA VAL A 131 1.51 -19.75 16.03
C VAL A 131 1.45 -21.23 15.65
N SER A 132 2.40 -22.03 16.13
CA SER A 132 2.32 -23.50 16.05
C SER A 132 1.30 -24.06 17.04
N ASP A 133 0.77 -25.24 16.75
CA ASP A 133 -0.20 -25.92 17.65
C ASP A 133 0.38 -26.23 19.05
N GLY A 134 1.71 -26.34 19.17
CA GLY A 134 2.40 -26.58 20.43
C GLY A 134 2.75 -25.31 21.22
N THR A 135 2.29 -24.13 20.80
CA THR A 135 2.55 -22.88 21.53
C THR A 135 1.70 -22.83 22.80
N GLU A 136 2.35 -22.55 23.93
CA GLU A 136 1.68 -22.49 25.23
C GLU A 136 0.69 -21.31 25.31
N PRO A 137 -0.43 -21.47 26.04
CA PRO A 137 -1.45 -20.42 26.16
C PRO A 137 -0.92 -19.07 26.66
N ASP A 138 0.01 -19.08 27.62
CA ASP A 138 0.61 -17.86 28.19
C ASP A 138 1.44 -17.12 27.14
N GLU A 139 2.12 -17.83 26.24
CA GLU A 139 2.86 -17.23 25.15
C GLU A 139 1.93 -16.64 24.09
N ILE A 140 0.82 -17.31 23.77
CA ILE A 140 -0.22 -16.78 22.89
C ILE A 140 -0.79 -15.49 23.47
N ALA A 141 -1.10 -15.48 24.77
CA ALA A 141 -1.61 -14.29 25.45
C ALA A 141 -0.60 -13.13 25.43
N ALA A 142 0.70 -13.42 25.60
CA ALA A 142 1.76 -12.42 25.51
C ALA A 142 1.83 -11.80 24.10
N LEU A 143 1.78 -12.62 23.03
CA LEU A 143 1.75 -12.13 21.66
C LEU A 143 0.48 -11.30 21.35
N GLN A 144 -0.67 -11.72 21.87
CA GLN A 144 -1.91 -10.95 21.72
C GLN A 144 -1.89 -9.62 22.48
N ALA A 145 -1.14 -9.53 23.58
CA ALA A 145 -0.94 -8.30 24.34
C ALA A 145 0.08 -7.33 23.70
N GLU A 146 0.91 -7.81 22.76
CA GLU A 146 1.92 -6.97 22.10
C GLU A 146 1.26 -5.79 21.38
N GLU A 147 1.75 -4.57 21.63
CA GLU A 147 1.31 -3.39 20.88
C GLU A 147 1.93 -3.39 19.49
N LEU A 148 1.10 -3.14 18.47
CA LEU A 148 1.59 -2.98 17.11
C LEU A 148 2.28 -1.62 16.95
N PRO A 149 3.39 -1.54 16.20
CA PRO A 149 4.07 -0.26 15.96
C PRO A 149 3.14 0.71 15.24
N ARG A 150 3.17 1.98 15.64
CA ARG A 150 2.35 3.03 15.05
C ARG A 150 3.04 3.65 13.83
N ASP A 151 4.29 4.07 13.99
CA ASP A 151 5.06 4.64 12.89
C ASP A 151 5.57 3.56 11.93
N LEU A 152 4.68 3.10 11.06
CA LEU A 152 5.00 2.11 10.03
C LEU A 152 5.76 2.74 8.85
N VAL A 153 5.64 4.07 8.66
CA VAL A 153 6.36 4.80 7.60
C VAL A 153 7.87 4.75 7.86
N ALA A 154 8.33 4.98 9.09
CA ALA A 154 9.74 4.87 9.45
C ALA A 154 10.33 3.47 9.19
N MET A 155 9.51 2.41 9.21
CA MET A 155 9.96 1.04 8.96
C MET A 155 10.18 0.73 7.47
N VAL A 156 9.52 1.45 6.57
CA VAL A 156 9.49 1.17 5.14
C VAL A 156 10.24 2.16 4.29
N THR A 157 10.31 3.42 4.69
CA THR A 157 10.98 4.50 3.95
C THR A 157 12.43 4.14 3.58
N THR A 158 12.93 4.73 2.51
CA THR A 158 14.34 4.57 2.13
C THR A 158 15.26 5.13 3.23
N PRO A 159 16.35 4.43 3.57
CA PRO A 159 17.33 4.93 4.55
C PRO A 159 18.21 6.05 3.98
N GLU A 160 18.33 6.14 2.66
CA GLU A 160 19.23 7.06 1.98
C GLU A 160 18.56 7.68 0.77
N VAL A 161 18.94 8.89 0.41
CA VAL A 161 18.52 9.53 -0.83
C VAL A 161 19.13 8.77 -2.02
N TYR A 162 18.33 8.50 -3.03
CA TYR A 162 18.81 7.95 -4.28
C TYR A 162 18.13 8.60 -5.48
N VAL A 163 18.75 8.48 -6.65
CA VAL A 163 18.28 9.10 -7.89
C VAL A 163 18.00 8.03 -8.94
N MET A 164 16.85 8.15 -9.59
CA MET A 164 16.54 7.44 -10.83
C MET A 164 16.79 8.41 -11.98
N GLU A 165 17.85 8.15 -12.72
CA GLU A 165 18.23 8.96 -13.88
C GLU A 165 17.36 8.66 -15.09
N THR A 166 17.42 9.50 -16.10
CA THR A 166 16.76 9.35 -17.39
C THR A 166 17.74 9.74 -18.51
N ASP A 167 17.53 9.20 -19.70
CA ASP A 167 18.34 9.54 -20.88
C ASP A 167 17.87 10.83 -21.58
N GLN A 168 16.81 11.49 -21.08
CA GLN A 168 16.31 12.72 -21.65
C GLN A 168 17.13 13.92 -21.20
N GLU A 169 17.60 14.71 -22.18
CA GLU A 169 18.15 16.06 -21.95
C GLU A 169 17.03 16.99 -21.45
N ASP A 170 17.32 17.86 -20.49
CA ASP A 170 16.37 18.80 -19.88
C ASP A 170 15.13 18.11 -19.25
N ALA A 171 15.31 16.90 -18.72
CA ALA A 171 14.26 16.13 -18.08
C ALA A 171 13.66 16.87 -16.88
N PRO A 172 12.33 16.89 -16.72
CA PRO A 172 11.71 17.38 -15.50
C PRO A 172 12.20 16.60 -14.29
N HIS A 173 12.49 17.33 -13.21
CA HIS A 173 13.00 16.78 -11.96
C HIS A 173 11.86 16.63 -10.94
N ILE A 174 11.66 15.44 -10.43
CA ILE A 174 10.65 15.14 -9.41
C ILE A 174 11.34 14.80 -8.10
N ALA A 175 10.94 15.48 -7.02
CA ALA A 175 11.27 15.08 -5.66
C ALA A 175 10.17 14.14 -5.14
N ALA A 176 10.49 12.87 -4.92
CA ALA A 176 9.58 11.85 -4.44
C ALA A 176 9.82 11.55 -2.96
N LEU A 177 8.85 11.84 -2.09
CA LEU A 177 8.89 11.46 -0.68
C LEU A 177 8.44 10.00 -0.54
N ASP A 178 9.33 9.17 0.00
CA ASP A 178 9.14 7.73 0.15
C ASP A 178 8.48 7.41 1.50
N PHE A 179 7.17 7.23 1.50
CA PHE A 179 6.40 6.74 2.65
C PHE A 179 6.23 5.22 2.63
N GLY A 180 6.85 4.54 1.69
CA GLY A 180 6.71 3.13 1.36
C GLY A 180 6.37 2.95 -0.11
N VAL A 181 7.13 3.61 -0.99
CA VAL A 181 6.86 3.67 -2.43
C VAL A 181 6.97 2.31 -3.10
N LYS A 182 6.01 1.98 -3.95
CA LYS A 182 6.11 0.85 -4.86
C LYS A 182 7.00 1.20 -6.06
N ARG A 183 7.92 0.28 -6.39
CA ARG A 183 8.84 0.46 -7.51
C ARG A 183 8.14 0.80 -8.82
N SER A 184 7.01 0.16 -9.10
CA SER A 184 6.23 0.39 -10.32
C SER A 184 5.72 1.83 -10.45
N ILE A 185 5.47 2.55 -9.35
CA ILE A 185 5.11 3.96 -9.39
C ILE A 185 6.28 4.79 -9.95
N LEU A 186 7.46 4.61 -9.37
CA LEU A 186 8.67 5.33 -9.79
C LEU A 186 9.04 4.99 -11.24
N GLU A 187 8.94 3.70 -11.62
CA GLU A 187 9.19 3.27 -13.00
C GLU A 187 8.22 3.90 -14.00
N ASN A 188 6.93 4.06 -13.65
CA ASN A 188 5.95 4.70 -14.52
C ASN A 188 6.22 6.20 -14.68
N ILE A 189 6.60 6.89 -13.61
CA ILE A 189 7.00 8.30 -13.66
C ILE A 189 8.29 8.47 -14.48
N ASN A 190 9.31 7.63 -14.23
CA ASN A 190 10.59 7.68 -14.94
C ASN A 190 10.43 7.38 -16.45
N ARG A 191 9.52 6.45 -16.80
CA ARG A 191 9.22 6.13 -18.21
C ARG A 191 8.66 7.30 -19.01
N LEU A 192 8.03 8.27 -18.35
CA LEU A 192 7.63 9.54 -18.98
C LEU A 192 8.82 10.46 -19.26
N GLY A 193 10.00 10.11 -18.75
CA GLY A 193 11.24 10.84 -18.99
C GLY A 193 11.67 11.73 -17.82
N ALA A 194 11.07 11.59 -16.64
CA ALA A 194 11.47 12.36 -15.47
C ALA A 194 12.72 11.80 -14.80
N LYS A 195 13.60 12.69 -14.35
CA LYS A 195 14.59 12.41 -13.31
C LYS A 195 13.89 12.42 -11.95
N ILE A 196 14.11 11.41 -11.10
CA ILE A 196 13.44 11.32 -9.81
C ILE A 196 14.50 11.26 -8.70
N THR A 197 14.46 12.21 -7.76
CA THR A 197 15.19 12.09 -6.50
C THR A 197 14.24 11.55 -5.43
N VAL A 198 14.52 10.35 -4.95
CA VAL A 198 13.73 9.68 -3.91
C VAL A 198 14.33 10.03 -2.55
N LEU A 199 13.50 10.57 -1.68
CA LEU A 199 13.87 11.15 -0.39
C LEU A 199 13.21 10.35 0.75
N PRO A 200 13.89 10.19 1.90
CA PRO A 200 13.27 9.66 3.10
C PRO A 200 12.01 10.42 3.50
N ALA A 201 11.06 9.74 4.13
CA ALA A 201 9.75 10.27 4.48
C ALA A 201 9.78 11.56 5.32
N TYR A 202 10.78 11.69 6.20
CA TYR A 202 10.93 12.81 7.15
C TYR A 202 11.84 13.92 6.64
N THR A 203 12.16 13.95 5.34
CA THR A 203 12.88 15.05 4.72
C THR A 203 12.10 16.35 4.83
N SER A 204 12.73 17.42 5.30
CA SER A 204 12.07 18.71 5.49
C SER A 204 11.67 19.37 4.17
N ALA A 205 10.65 20.21 4.22
CA ALA A 205 10.21 20.98 3.05
C ALA A 205 11.34 21.87 2.49
N GLU A 206 12.20 22.39 3.34
CA GLU A 206 13.37 23.19 2.95
C GLU A 206 14.34 22.37 2.10
N GLU A 207 14.68 21.15 2.54
CA GLU A 207 15.56 20.24 1.79
C GLU A 207 14.95 19.81 0.47
N VAL A 208 13.65 19.48 0.46
CA VAL A 208 12.90 19.13 -0.77
C VAL A 208 12.93 20.27 -1.77
N LEU A 209 12.61 21.50 -1.33
CA LEU A 209 12.55 22.69 -2.18
C LEU A 209 13.95 23.17 -2.63
N ALA A 210 15.00 22.92 -1.84
CA ALA A 210 16.38 23.22 -2.21
C ALA A 210 16.85 22.44 -3.45
N LEU A 211 16.25 21.28 -3.73
CA LEU A 211 16.50 20.53 -4.97
C LEU A 211 15.92 21.24 -6.22
N ASN A 212 15.12 22.30 -6.03
CA ASN A 212 14.37 22.99 -7.07
C ASN A 212 13.64 22.06 -8.05
N PRO A 213 12.82 21.10 -7.58
CA PRO A 213 12.13 20.16 -8.44
C PRO A 213 11.05 20.85 -9.29
N ASP A 214 10.68 20.25 -10.41
CA ASP A 214 9.54 20.69 -11.22
C ASP A 214 8.21 20.19 -10.64
N GLY A 215 8.22 19.08 -9.91
CA GLY A 215 7.08 18.52 -9.21
C GLY A 215 7.48 17.76 -7.94
N ILE A 216 6.52 17.61 -7.03
CA ILE A 216 6.67 16.85 -5.80
C ILE A 216 5.70 15.66 -5.86
N PHE A 217 6.21 14.47 -5.57
CA PHE A 217 5.43 13.26 -5.51
C PHE A 217 5.36 12.75 -4.08
N LEU A 218 4.14 12.47 -3.59
CA LEU A 218 3.87 11.91 -2.27
C LEU A 218 3.42 10.46 -2.44
N SER A 219 4.23 9.51 -2.02
CA SER A 219 4.03 8.11 -2.31
C SER A 219 2.90 7.46 -1.50
N ASN A 220 2.55 6.24 -1.88
CA ASN A 220 1.81 5.30 -1.05
C ASN A 220 2.62 4.91 0.19
N GLY A 221 1.97 4.28 1.15
CA GLY A 221 2.61 3.76 2.36
C GLY A 221 1.62 3.12 3.34
N PRO A 222 2.14 2.52 4.42
CA PRO A 222 1.36 1.84 5.46
C PRO A 222 0.88 2.80 6.56
N GLY A 223 -0.06 2.31 7.37
CA GLY A 223 -0.40 2.88 8.67
C GLY A 223 -1.56 3.88 8.65
N ASP A 224 -1.75 4.50 9.80
CA ASP A 224 -2.69 5.60 9.98
C ASP A 224 -2.01 6.92 9.60
N PRO A 225 -2.55 7.71 8.67
CA PRO A 225 -1.95 9.00 8.32
C PRO A 225 -1.89 9.98 9.50
N GLN A 226 -2.65 9.76 10.55
CA GLN A 226 -2.63 10.58 11.78
C GLN A 226 -1.43 10.24 12.71
N ASP A 227 -0.75 9.12 12.48
CA ASP A 227 0.43 8.72 13.28
C ASP A 227 1.72 9.45 12.85
N VAL A 228 1.70 10.22 11.76
CA VAL A 228 2.85 10.94 11.19
C VAL A 228 2.60 12.45 10.99
N PRO A 229 2.19 13.18 12.05
CA PRO A 229 1.82 14.59 11.94
C PRO A 229 2.97 15.50 11.48
N GLU A 230 4.23 15.11 11.72
CA GLU A 230 5.41 15.83 11.25
C GLU A 230 5.46 15.88 9.72
N ILE A 231 5.13 14.78 9.04
CA ILE A 231 5.08 14.73 7.57
C ILE A 231 3.97 15.65 7.04
N VAL A 232 2.81 15.65 7.69
CA VAL A 232 1.69 16.54 7.35
C VAL A 232 2.12 18.00 7.42
N ALA A 233 2.87 18.39 8.47
CA ALA A 233 3.37 19.76 8.64
C ALA A 233 4.37 20.15 7.54
N GLU A 234 5.23 19.24 7.09
CA GLU A 234 6.15 19.50 5.97
C GLU A 234 5.39 19.64 4.64
N ILE A 235 4.36 18.82 4.38
CA ILE A 235 3.51 18.95 3.20
C ILE A 235 2.82 20.32 3.15
N GLN A 236 2.35 20.84 4.28
CA GLN A 236 1.74 22.19 4.36
C GLN A 236 2.70 23.29 3.90
N LYS A 237 4.00 23.17 4.26
CA LYS A 237 5.03 24.16 3.87
C LYS A 237 5.35 24.09 2.36
N MET A 238 5.22 22.91 1.75
CA MET A 238 5.44 22.70 0.31
C MET A 238 4.26 23.13 -0.55
N ALA A 239 3.04 23.18 0.02
CA ALA A 239 1.82 23.51 -0.69
C ALA A 239 1.93 24.87 -1.42
N GLY A 240 1.59 24.91 -2.71
CA GLY A 240 1.65 26.11 -3.55
C GLY A 240 3.05 26.53 -4.00
N LYS A 241 4.10 25.78 -3.65
CA LYS A 241 5.47 26.06 -4.14
C LYS A 241 5.76 25.35 -5.47
N LYS A 242 5.28 24.14 -5.63
CA LYS A 242 5.45 23.28 -6.80
C LYS A 242 4.17 22.47 -7.03
N PRO A 243 3.93 21.93 -8.23
CA PRO A 243 2.90 20.92 -8.45
C PRO A 243 3.09 19.70 -7.55
N ILE A 244 1.98 19.18 -6.99
CA ILE A 244 2.02 18.01 -6.09
C ILE A 244 1.03 16.95 -6.58
N PHE A 245 1.51 15.71 -6.66
CA PHE A 245 0.68 14.53 -6.86
C PHE A 245 0.85 13.55 -5.69
N GLY A 246 -0.26 13.07 -5.12
CA GLY A 246 -0.26 12.11 -4.01
C GLY A 246 -1.02 10.83 -4.34
N ILE A 247 -0.46 9.67 -3.96
CA ILE A 247 -1.08 8.36 -4.12
C ILE A 247 -1.29 7.71 -2.74
N CYS A 248 -2.48 7.18 -2.50
CA CYS A 248 -2.87 6.38 -1.34
C CYS A 248 -2.55 7.10 -0.01
N LEU A 249 -1.49 6.76 0.72
CA LEU A 249 -1.10 7.49 1.92
C LEU A 249 -0.81 8.97 1.61
N GLY A 250 -0.15 9.27 0.49
CA GLY A 250 0.11 10.64 0.04
C GLY A 250 -1.18 11.45 -0.19
N HIS A 251 -2.26 10.81 -0.67
CA HIS A 251 -3.58 11.42 -0.78
C HIS A 251 -4.16 11.78 0.60
N GLN A 252 -4.07 10.86 1.57
CA GLN A 252 -4.58 11.06 2.92
C GLN A 252 -3.81 12.16 3.65
N LEU A 253 -2.47 12.17 3.53
CA LEU A 253 -1.60 13.20 4.11
C LEU A 253 -1.88 14.59 3.50
N LEU A 254 -2.12 14.67 2.19
CA LEU A 254 -2.58 15.91 1.55
C LEU A 254 -3.91 16.39 2.10
N ALA A 255 -4.88 15.50 2.27
CA ALA A 255 -6.16 15.85 2.85
C ALA A 255 -6.01 16.43 4.26
N LEU A 256 -5.20 15.78 5.12
CA LEU A 256 -4.88 16.27 6.46
C LEU A 256 -4.16 17.62 6.42
N ALA A 257 -3.22 17.83 5.50
CA ALA A 257 -2.47 19.07 5.34
C ALA A 257 -3.36 20.26 5.00
N PHE A 258 -4.49 20.04 4.35
CA PHE A 258 -5.50 21.08 4.06
C PHE A 258 -6.67 21.11 5.04
N GLY A 259 -6.56 20.41 6.19
CA GLY A 259 -7.53 20.49 7.29
C GLY A 259 -8.70 19.50 7.22
N ALA A 260 -8.72 18.60 6.25
CA ALA A 260 -9.67 17.49 6.23
C ALA A 260 -9.31 16.44 7.31
N LYS A 261 -10.19 15.44 7.49
CA LYS A 261 -10.02 14.34 8.45
C LYS A 261 -10.01 13.00 7.72
N THR A 262 -9.39 12.02 8.36
CA THR A 262 -9.42 10.62 7.92
C THR A 262 -10.07 9.75 8.98
N TYR A 263 -10.58 8.59 8.55
CA TYR A 263 -11.18 7.60 9.45
C TYR A 263 -10.74 6.19 9.06
N LYS A 264 -10.70 5.30 10.05
CA LYS A 264 -10.42 3.87 9.82
C LYS A 264 -11.67 3.20 9.23
N MET A 265 -11.51 2.56 8.09
CA MET A 265 -12.55 1.75 7.46
C MET A 265 -12.72 0.42 8.21
N LYS A 266 -13.89 -0.19 8.13
CA LYS A 266 -14.19 -1.45 8.82
C LYS A 266 -13.20 -2.57 8.45
N PHE A 267 -12.93 -2.75 7.15
CA PHE A 267 -11.97 -3.76 6.63
C PHE A 267 -11.11 -3.24 5.48
N GLY A 268 -11.30 -1.97 5.08
CA GLY A 268 -10.54 -1.33 4.00
C GLY A 268 -10.87 -1.84 2.60
N HIS A 269 -10.25 -1.20 1.60
CA HIS A 269 -10.29 -1.66 0.22
C HIS A 269 -8.95 -2.30 -0.14
N ARG A 270 -8.98 -3.59 -0.53
CA ARG A 270 -7.78 -4.33 -0.97
C ARG A 270 -8.16 -5.28 -2.10
N GLY A 271 -7.55 -5.06 -3.26
CA GLY A 271 -7.80 -5.86 -4.46
C GLY A 271 -7.67 -5.07 -5.75
N GLY A 272 -7.66 -5.75 -6.89
CA GLY A 272 -7.54 -5.17 -8.23
C GLY A 272 -8.87 -5.02 -8.97
N ASN A 273 -10.00 -4.96 -8.27
CA ASN A 273 -11.34 -4.98 -8.87
C ASN A 273 -12.28 -3.93 -8.27
N GLN A 274 -11.73 -2.82 -7.80
CA GLN A 274 -12.49 -1.74 -7.17
C GLN A 274 -12.96 -0.74 -8.23
N PRO A 275 -14.28 -0.53 -8.41
CA PRO A 275 -14.79 0.42 -9.38
C PRO A 275 -14.73 1.84 -8.81
N VAL A 276 -14.04 2.73 -9.49
CA VAL A 276 -13.92 4.15 -9.15
C VAL A 276 -14.51 5.02 -10.24
N LYS A 277 -15.39 5.92 -9.86
CA LYS A 277 -15.99 6.91 -10.77
C LYS A 277 -15.15 8.18 -10.78
N ASN A 278 -14.60 8.52 -11.95
CA ASN A 278 -14.05 9.84 -12.21
C ASN A 278 -15.22 10.80 -12.49
N LEU A 279 -15.43 11.77 -11.60
CA LEU A 279 -16.54 12.71 -11.66
C LEU A 279 -16.40 13.73 -12.79
N ARG A 280 -15.15 14.10 -13.16
CA ARG A 280 -14.86 15.03 -14.26
C ARG A 280 -15.17 14.43 -15.63
N MET A 281 -14.74 13.16 -15.82
CA MET A 281 -14.94 12.43 -17.07
C MET A 281 -16.32 11.76 -17.14
N ASN A 282 -17.00 11.64 -15.99
CA ASN A 282 -18.22 10.85 -15.81
C ASN A 282 -18.04 9.38 -16.30
N ARG A 283 -16.90 8.78 -15.95
CA ARG A 283 -16.52 7.41 -16.34
C ARG A 283 -16.19 6.59 -15.10
N VAL A 284 -16.47 5.28 -15.16
CA VAL A 284 -16.04 4.31 -14.17
C VAL A 284 -14.81 3.57 -14.70
N HIS A 285 -13.77 3.50 -13.89
CA HIS A 285 -12.55 2.75 -14.12
C HIS A 285 -12.42 1.67 -13.06
N ILE A 286 -11.78 0.56 -13.37
CA ILE A 286 -11.43 -0.44 -12.38
C ILE A 286 -10.05 -0.07 -11.83
N SER A 287 -9.90 -0.15 -10.51
CA SER A 287 -8.66 0.24 -9.82
C SER A 287 -8.12 -0.86 -8.93
N ALA A 288 -6.81 -0.81 -8.73
CA ALA A 288 -6.12 -1.51 -7.66
C ALA A 288 -6.15 -0.66 -6.40
N GLN A 289 -6.42 -1.28 -5.24
CA GLN A 289 -6.49 -0.58 -3.96
C GLN A 289 -5.83 -1.41 -2.85
N ASN A 290 -5.22 -0.72 -1.90
CA ASN A 290 -4.68 -1.29 -0.68
C ASN A 290 -4.62 -0.21 0.41
N HIS A 291 -5.75 0.06 1.06
CA HIS A 291 -5.82 1.02 2.15
C HIS A 291 -6.86 0.62 3.21
N GLY A 292 -6.58 0.98 4.46
CA GLY A 292 -7.46 0.76 5.61
C GLY A 292 -8.10 2.04 6.14
N TYR A 293 -7.69 3.21 5.61
CA TYR A 293 -8.19 4.52 5.99
C TYR A 293 -8.72 5.25 4.75
N ALA A 294 -9.64 6.18 4.96
CA ALA A 294 -10.20 7.01 3.90
C ALA A 294 -10.42 8.44 4.42
N VAL A 295 -10.51 9.39 3.49
CA VAL A 295 -10.85 10.79 3.80
C VAL A 295 -12.34 10.89 4.12
N ASP A 296 -12.69 11.56 5.22
CA ASP A 296 -14.07 11.85 5.58
C ASP A 296 -14.65 12.95 4.67
N PRO A 297 -15.62 12.62 3.80
CA PRO A 297 -16.19 13.61 2.87
C PRO A 297 -16.81 14.81 3.57
N ALA A 298 -17.38 14.64 4.77
CA ALA A 298 -17.99 15.75 5.53
C ALA A 298 -16.93 16.75 6.02
N SER A 299 -15.70 16.31 6.23
CA SER A 299 -14.59 17.17 6.68
C SER A 299 -14.01 18.05 5.59
N LEU A 300 -14.39 17.84 4.33
CA LEU A 300 -13.94 18.66 3.19
C LEU A 300 -14.66 20.01 3.12
N GLU A 301 -15.80 20.15 3.79
CA GLU A 301 -16.52 21.43 3.87
C GLU A 301 -15.65 22.51 4.51
N GLY A 302 -15.51 23.66 3.82
CA GLY A 302 -14.64 24.75 4.26
C GLY A 302 -13.15 24.59 3.93
N THR A 303 -12.73 23.45 3.36
CA THR A 303 -11.37 23.28 2.81
C THR A 303 -11.30 23.70 1.34
N PRO A 304 -10.09 23.96 0.81
CA PRO A 304 -9.94 24.26 -0.62
C PRO A 304 -9.92 22.99 -1.52
N LEU A 305 -10.30 21.85 -0.99
CA LEU A 305 -10.27 20.57 -1.71
C LEU A 305 -11.65 20.22 -2.28
N VAL A 306 -11.67 19.67 -3.48
CA VAL A 306 -12.87 19.14 -4.15
C VAL A 306 -12.69 17.67 -4.48
N ILE A 307 -13.76 16.88 -4.32
CA ILE A 307 -13.77 15.46 -4.67
C ILE A 307 -13.76 15.32 -6.18
N THR A 308 -12.85 14.52 -6.71
CA THR A 308 -12.71 14.21 -8.14
C THR A 308 -13.06 12.77 -8.49
N HIS A 309 -12.93 11.88 -7.53
CA HIS A 309 -13.21 10.45 -7.70
C HIS A 309 -13.94 9.91 -6.48
N THR A 310 -14.86 8.96 -6.71
CA THR A 310 -15.58 8.23 -5.65
C THR A 310 -15.63 6.74 -5.96
N ASN A 311 -15.59 5.91 -4.93
CA ASN A 311 -15.84 4.47 -5.07
C ASN A 311 -17.32 4.24 -5.42
N VAL A 312 -17.59 3.35 -6.36
CA VAL A 312 -18.98 3.08 -6.81
C VAL A 312 -19.74 2.20 -5.81
N ASN A 313 -19.04 1.43 -4.98
CA ASN A 313 -19.64 0.48 -4.06
C ASN A 313 -20.13 1.11 -2.76
N ASP A 314 -19.45 2.14 -2.25
CA ASP A 314 -19.68 2.70 -0.92
C ASP A 314 -19.48 4.22 -0.80
N ASP A 315 -19.33 4.91 -1.94
CA ASP A 315 -19.17 6.36 -2.05
C ASP A 315 -17.94 6.94 -1.32
N THR A 316 -16.96 6.11 -0.95
CA THR A 316 -15.69 6.56 -0.35
C THR A 316 -14.98 7.56 -1.26
N VAL A 317 -14.32 8.57 -0.67
CA VAL A 317 -13.51 9.54 -1.42
C VAL A 317 -12.28 8.85 -2.00
N GLU A 318 -12.17 8.89 -3.32
CA GLU A 318 -11.11 8.20 -4.06
C GLU A 318 -10.17 9.15 -4.80
N GLY A 319 -10.42 10.44 -4.76
CA GLY A 319 -9.53 11.44 -5.32
C GLY A 319 -9.94 12.85 -4.98
N LEU A 320 -8.93 13.69 -4.84
CA LEU A 320 -9.06 15.10 -4.48
C LEU A 320 -8.25 15.99 -5.42
N ARG A 321 -8.69 17.22 -5.57
CA ARG A 321 -7.95 18.28 -6.26
C ARG A 321 -8.12 19.58 -5.48
N HIS A 322 -7.05 20.37 -5.41
CA HIS A 322 -7.12 21.72 -4.87
C HIS A 322 -7.76 22.67 -5.90
N THR A 323 -8.62 23.59 -5.42
CA THR A 323 -9.40 24.50 -6.30
C THR A 323 -8.57 25.51 -7.08
N SER A 324 -7.38 25.88 -6.60
CA SER A 324 -6.55 26.93 -7.21
C SER A 324 -5.06 26.58 -7.32
N LEU A 325 -4.55 25.64 -6.52
CA LEU A 325 -3.15 25.19 -6.60
C LEU A 325 -3.01 23.99 -7.52
N PRO A 326 -1.85 23.78 -8.14
CA PRO A 326 -1.57 22.63 -8.99
C PRO A 326 -1.32 21.36 -8.13
N ILE A 327 -2.36 20.92 -7.42
CA ILE A 327 -2.31 19.80 -6.49
C ILE A 327 -3.49 18.87 -6.74
N PHE A 328 -3.21 17.58 -6.91
CA PHE A 328 -4.24 16.53 -6.94
C PHE A 328 -3.73 15.24 -6.33
N SER A 329 -4.65 14.35 -6.00
CA SER A 329 -4.31 13.08 -5.39
C SER A 329 -5.39 12.03 -5.62
N VAL A 330 -5.00 10.75 -5.56
CA VAL A 330 -5.92 9.61 -5.64
C VAL A 330 -5.64 8.61 -4.51
N GLN A 331 -6.72 8.01 -4.00
CA GLN A 331 -6.65 7.01 -2.93
C GLN A 331 -6.19 5.64 -3.44
N TYR A 332 -6.52 5.32 -4.68
CA TYR A 332 -6.20 4.06 -5.35
C TYR A 332 -4.83 4.09 -6.03
N HIS A 333 -4.40 2.94 -6.54
CA HIS A 333 -3.10 2.71 -7.15
C HIS A 333 -3.19 2.74 -8.69
N PRO A 334 -2.87 3.88 -9.37
CA PRO A 334 -2.93 3.97 -10.82
C PRO A 334 -1.89 3.10 -11.53
N GLU A 335 -0.79 2.77 -10.84
CA GLU A 335 0.29 1.92 -11.31
C GLU A 335 -0.08 0.43 -11.34
N ALA A 336 -1.24 0.05 -10.78
CA ALA A 336 -1.66 -1.33 -10.60
C ALA A 336 -0.66 -2.13 -9.73
N ALA A 337 0.00 -3.14 -10.29
CA ALA A 337 1.03 -3.97 -9.66
C ALA A 337 0.67 -4.47 -8.22
N PRO A 338 -0.35 -5.39 -8.08
CA PRO A 338 -1.14 -5.98 -9.15
C PRO A 338 -2.44 -5.24 -9.44
N GLY A 339 -2.92 -5.32 -10.68
CA GLY A 339 -4.23 -4.78 -11.06
C GLY A 339 -4.31 -4.32 -12.53
N PRO A 340 -5.42 -3.68 -12.92
CA PRO A 340 -5.62 -3.16 -14.25
C PRO A 340 -4.96 -1.79 -14.47
N ASP A 341 -4.58 -1.50 -15.71
CA ASP A 341 -3.85 -0.29 -16.13
C ASP A 341 -4.79 0.89 -16.51
N ASP A 342 -6.07 0.81 -16.20
CA ASP A 342 -7.10 1.78 -16.59
C ASP A 342 -6.79 3.23 -16.17
N ASN A 343 -5.96 3.40 -15.15
CA ASN A 343 -5.73 4.67 -14.47
C ASN A 343 -4.34 5.28 -14.73
N MET A 344 -3.57 4.71 -15.65
CA MET A 344 -2.21 5.18 -15.99
C MET A 344 -2.18 6.66 -16.46
N TYR A 345 -3.28 7.17 -17.04
CA TYR A 345 -3.42 8.56 -17.48
C TYR A 345 -3.17 9.60 -16.37
N LEU A 346 -3.23 9.20 -15.08
CA LEU A 346 -2.94 10.11 -13.97
C LEU A 346 -1.46 10.51 -13.89
N PHE A 347 -0.57 9.65 -14.35
CA PHE A 347 0.84 10.02 -14.49
C PHE A 347 1.04 11.04 -15.61
N ASP A 348 0.32 10.90 -16.73
CA ASP A 348 0.32 11.90 -17.81
C ASP A 348 -0.28 13.24 -17.33
N GLU A 349 -1.34 13.20 -16.50
CA GLU A 349 -1.93 14.40 -15.89
C GLU A 349 -0.93 15.11 -14.97
N PHE A 350 -0.15 14.36 -14.17
CA PHE A 350 0.91 14.96 -13.36
C PHE A 350 2.02 15.57 -14.22
N TRP A 351 2.40 14.87 -15.28
CA TRP A 351 3.38 15.36 -16.25
C TRP A 351 2.95 16.68 -16.91
N ALA A 352 1.70 16.78 -17.37
CA ALA A 352 1.14 18.00 -17.95
C ALA A 352 1.10 19.13 -16.92
N LEU A 353 0.71 18.82 -15.67
CA LEU A 353 0.64 19.79 -14.58
C LEU A 353 2.00 20.44 -14.28
N MET A 354 3.10 19.66 -14.34
CA MET A 354 4.47 20.19 -14.16
C MET A 354 4.89 21.12 -15.28
N LYS A 355 4.37 20.92 -16.50
CA LYS A 355 4.65 21.77 -17.67
C LYS A 355 3.76 23.02 -17.74
N GLY A 356 2.78 23.16 -16.82
CA GLY A 356 1.82 24.26 -16.82
C GLY A 356 0.74 24.15 -17.90
N GLU A 357 0.45 22.93 -18.36
CA GLU A 357 -0.55 22.58 -19.36
C GLU A 357 -1.92 22.22 -18.76
#